data_74f961774c01c2c0d13646c74a516264
#
_entry.id   74f961774c01c2c0d13646c74a516264
#
_cell.length_a   1.000
_cell.length_b   1.000
_cell.length_c   1.000
_cell.angle_alpha   90.00
_cell.angle_beta   90.00
_cell.angle_gamma   90.00
#
_symmetry.space_group_name_H-M   'P 1'
#
loop_
_entity.id
_entity.type
_entity.pdbx_description
1 polymer ?
#
loop_
_entity_poly.entity_id
_entity_poly.type
_entity_poly.pdbx_seq_one_letter_code
_entity_poly.pdbx_strand_id
1 'polypeptide(L)'
;MNKLILVTGLLFISMISIKAADSIYDIPLQDIDGHATSLSAYKGKVLLIVNVASHCGFTPQYAALEAVYQKYKDQGLVICGFPCNQFGGQEPGSDAEIKQFCTSKYDVTFPMFHKLEVNGDGRHPLYVLLAGKDSPFPGDIGWNFTKFLISRDGTILDRFSSKIKPDSDEVTKALEAALAAK
;
A
#
# COMPACT_ATOMS: atom_id res chain seq x y z
N MET A 1 -47.65 -5.93 -50.33
CA MET A 1 -47.60 -5.02 -49.19
C MET A 1 -46.74 -5.69 -48.11
N ASN A 2 -45.41 -5.44 -48.12
CA ASN A 2 -44.48 -6.01 -47.16
C ASN A 2 -44.37 -5.07 -45.94
N LYS A 3 -44.74 -5.56 -44.76
CA LYS A 3 -44.52 -4.85 -43.51
C LYS A 3 -43.12 -5.16 -42.99
N LEU A 4 -42.26 -4.15 -42.98
CA LEU A 4 -40.96 -4.17 -42.40
C LEU A 4 -41.08 -4.02 -40.84
N ILE A 5 -40.77 -5.05 -40.09
CA ILE A 5 -40.77 -5.00 -38.64
C ILE A 5 -39.36 -4.53 -38.22
N LEU A 6 -39.29 -3.32 -37.70
CA LEU A 6 -38.05 -2.74 -37.14
C LEU A 6 -37.90 -3.27 -35.68
N VAL A 7 -36.97 -4.17 -35.46
CA VAL A 7 -36.65 -4.64 -34.09
C VAL A 7 -35.55 -3.71 -33.55
N THR A 8 -35.95 -2.77 -32.69
CA THR A 8 -35.04 -1.93 -31.92
C THR A 8 -34.51 -2.73 -30.73
N GLY A 9 -33.31 -3.27 -30.89
CA GLY A 9 -32.55 -3.89 -29.81
C GLY A 9 -32.08 -2.85 -28.80
N LEU A 10 -32.68 -2.86 -27.60
CA LEU A 10 -32.23 -2.06 -26.46
C LEU A 10 -30.97 -2.70 -25.87
N LEU A 11 -29.79 -2.11 -26.09
CA LEU A 11 -28.55 -2.54 -25.45
C LEU A 11 -28.59 -2.10 -23.99
N PHE A 12 -28.82 -3.02 -23.06
CA PHE A 12 -28.64 -2.78 -21.64
C PHE A 12 -27.14 -2.79 -21.34
N ILE A 13 -26.53 -1.60 -21.25
CA ILE A 13 -25.18 -1.45 -20.67
C ILE A 13 -25.35 -1.59 -19.15
N SER A 14 -25.01 -2.76 -18.62
CA SER A 14 -24.91 -2.98 -17.20
C SER A 14 -23.75 -2.14 -16.66
N MET A 15 -24.06 -1.01 -16.02
CA MET A 15 -23.06 -0.27 -15.23
C MET A 15 -22.73 -1.12 -14.01
N ILE A 16 -21.56 -1.75 -14.03
CA ILE A 16 -20.97 -2.37 -12.84
C ILE A 16 -20.60 -1.21 -11.92
N SER A 17 -21.43 -0.96 -10.93
CA SER A 17 -21.10 -0.05 -9.82
C SER A 17 -19.96 -0.69 -9.03
N ILE A 18 -18.74 -0.20 -9.19
CA ILE A 18 -17.63 -0.58 -8.33
C ILE A 18 -17.93 0.01 -6.97
N LYS A 19 -18.44 -0.82 -6.06
CA LYS A 19 -18.58 -0.45 -4.64
C LYS A 19 -17.20 -0.12 -4.11
N ALA A 20 -17.04 1.07 -3.51
CA ALA A 20 -15.80 1.39 -2.80
C ALA A 20 -15.53 0.30 -1.75
N ALA A 21 -14.29 -0.14 -1.63
CA ALA A 21 -13.92 -1.14 -0.63
C ALA A 21 -14.21 -0.57 0.76
N ASP A 22 -15.09 -1.22 1.51
CA ASP A 22 -15.48 -0.79 2.85
C ASP A 22 -14.36 -1.07 3.89
N SER A 23 -13.34 -1.87 3.50
CA SER A 23 -12.24 -2.29 4.37
C SER A 23 -10.91 -2.34 3.59
N ILE A 24 -9.83 -1.98 4.27
CA ILE A 24 -8.45 -2.09 3.74
C ILE A 24 -8.11 -3.53 3.30
N TYR A 25 -8.77 -4.52 3.90
CA TYR A 25 -8.55 -5.94 3.64
C TYR A 25 -9.20 -6.46 2.35
N ASP A 26 -10.21 -5.74 1.83
CA ASP A 26 -11.00 -6.18 0.67
C ASP A 26 -10.48 -5.62 -0.65
N ILE A 27 -9.46 -4.77 -0.60
CA ILE A 27 -8.87 -4.15 -1.78
C ILE A 27 -8.00 -5.18 -2.52
N PRO A 28 -8.30 -5.46 -3.81
CA PRO A 28 -7.47 -6.34 -4.63
C PRO A 28 -6.07 -5.76 -4.80
N LEU A 29 -5.06 -6.60 -4.61
CA LEU A 29 -3.65 -6.29 -4.77
C LEU A 29 -2.96 -7.36 -5.62
N GLN A 30 -1.73 -7.10 -6.01
CA GLN A 30 -0.78 -8.10 -6.49
C GLN A 30 0.47 -8.04 -5.61
N ASP A 31 1.07 -9.19 -5.34
CA ASP A 31 2.38 -9.23 -4.70
C ASP A 31 3.48 -8.85 -5.72
N ILE A 32 4.72 -8.77 -5.27
CA ILE A 32 5.87 -8.41 -6.12
C ILE A 32 6.16 -9.46 -7.21
N ASP A 33 5.63 -10.67 -7.08
CA ASP A 33 5.75 -11.76 -8.06
C ASP A 33 4.55 -11.80 -9.03
N GLY A 34 3.60 -10.85 -8.91
CA GLY A 34 2.44 -10.73 -9.79
C GLY A 34 1.25 -11.63 -9.40
N HIS A 35 1.28 -12.31 -8.26
CA HIS A 35 0.16 -13.12 -7.80
C HIS A 35 -0.93 -12.25 -7.21
N ALA A 36 -2.18 -12.55 -7.55
CA ALA A 36 -3.34 -11.87 -6.97
C ALA A 36 -3.41 -12.14 -5.46
N THR A 37 -3.58 -11.06 -4.68
CA THR A 37 -3.62 -11.10 -3.22
C THR A 37 -4.47 -9.95 -2.66
N SER A 38 -4.49 -9.80 -1.35
CA SER A 38 -5.04 -8.64 -0.63
C SER A 38 -4.42 -8.58 0.77
N LEU A 39 -4.65 -7.50 1.50
CA LEU A 39 -4.21 -7.41 2.90
C LEU A 39 -4.99 -8.32 3.84
N SER A 40 -6.02 -9.03 3.37
CA SER A 40 -6.77 -10.01 4.18
C SER A 40 -5.88 -11.13 4.74
N ALA A 41 -4.78 -11.45 4.05
CA ALA A 41 -3.76 -12.40 4.54
C ALA A 41 -3.12 -11.96 5.88
N TYR A 42 -3.20 -10.68 6.20
CA TYR A 42 -2.61 -10.08 7.41
C TYR A 42 -3.67 -9.57 8.40
N LYS A 43 -4.92 -10.00 8.27
CA LYS A 43 -6.00 -9.61 9.19
C LYS A 43 -5.65 -9.99 10.63
N GLY A 44 -5.88 -9.08 11.58
CA GLY A 44 -5.48 -9.26 12.97
C GLY A 44 -4.01 -8.92 13.27
N LYS A 45 -3.25 -8.46 12.28
CA LYS A 45 -1.88 -7.94 12.44
C LYS A 45 -1.89 -6.41 12.43
N VAL A 46 -0.89 -5.82 13.08
CA VAL A 46 -0.58 -4.40 12.91
C VAL A 46 0.19 -4.24 11.61
N LEU A 47 -0.24 -3.30 10.75
CA LEU A 47 0.43 -3.10 9.47
C LEU A 47 1.16 -1.75 9.45
N LEU A 48 2.35 -1.73 8.85
CA LEU A 48 3.04 -0.51 8.46
C LEU A 48 3.12 -0.49 6.93
N ILE A 49 2.28 0.32 6.30
CA ILE A 49 2.20 0.45 4.84
C ILE A 49 3.12 1.57 4.40
N VAL A 50 4.02 1.31 3.45
CA VAL A 50 5.06 2.24 3.03
C VAL A 50 5.14 2.29 1.51
N ASN A 51 5.07 3.49 0.90
CA ASN A 51 5.43 3.65 -0.50
C ASN A 51 6.95 3.80 -0.63
N VAL A 52 7.57 2.98 -1.46
CA VAL A 52 9.03 2.81 -1.50
C VAL A 52 9.61 3.10 -2.88
N ALA A 53 10.94 3.35 -2.94
CA ALA A 53 11.67 3.54 -4.18
C ALA A 53 13.15 3.16 -4.04
N SER A 54 13.74 2.64 -5.13
CA SER A 54 15.12 2.13 -5.18
C SER A 54 16.19 3.21 -5.37
N HIS A 55 15.83 4.39 -5.91
CA HIS A 55 16.79 5.46 -6.27
C HIS A 55 16.50 6.79 -5.56
N CYS A 56 15.94 6.75 -4.37
CA CYS A 56 15.60 7.91 -3.55
C CYS A 56 16.70 8.20 -2.52
N GLY A 57 16.85 9.47 -2.13
CA GLY A 57 17.70 9.82 -0.98
C GLY A 57 17.28 9.15 0.34
N PHE A 58 16.02 8.72 0.45
CA PHE A 58 15.47 7.97 1.59
C PHE A 58 15.56 6.44 1.44
N THR A 59 16.07 5.91 0.33
CA THR A 59 16.22 4.45 0.11
C THR A 59 16.96 3.72 1.25
N PRO A 60 17.96 4.33 1.95
CA PRO A 60 18.58 3.71 3.12
C PRO A 60 17.60 3.37 4.26
N GLN A 61 16.36 3.92 4.26
CA GLN A 61 15.34 3.53 5.23
C GLN A 61 14.90 2.06 5.10
N TYR A 62 15.18 1.37 3.99
CA TYR A 62 14.92 -0.07 3.89
C TYR A 62 15.62 -0.87 5.01
N ALA A 63 16.87 -0.51 5.35
CA ALA A 63 17.59 -1.16 6.44
C ALA A 63 16.86 -0.98 7.79
N ALA A 64 16.37 0.22 8.08
CA ALA A 64 15.62 0.48 9.31
C ALA A 64 14.24 -0.20 9.29
N LEU A 65 13.54 -0.24 8.13
CA LEU A 65 12.29 -0.98 7.98
C LEU A 65 12.50 -2.47 8.26
N GLU A 66 13.53 -3.08 7.68
CA GLU A 66 13.84 -4.48 7.91
C GLU A 66 14.20 -4.75 9.37
N ALA A 67 15.02 -3.91 10.00
CA ALA A 67 15.34 -4.05 11.43
C ALA A 67 14.10 -3.98 12.32
N VAL A 68 13.20 -3.03 12.07
CA VAL A 68 11.91 -2.90 12.77
C VAL A 68 11.03 -4.12 12.51
N TYR A 69 10.97 -4.60 11.27
CA TYR A 69 10.21 -5.81 10.93
C TYR A 69 10.72 -7.02 11.71
N GLN A 70 12.03 -7.28 11.70
CA GLN A 70 12.63 -8.39 12.42
C GLN A 70 12.38 -8.31 13.93
N LYS A 71 12.41 -7.11 14.51
CA LYS A 71 12.16 -6.90 15.96
C LYS A 71 10.72 -7.21 16.36
N TYR A 72 9.73 -6.89 15.50
CA TYR A 72 8.32 -6.90 15.92
C TYR A 72 7.44 -7.92 15.17
N LYS A 73 7.92 -8.62 14.13
CA LYS A 73 7.13 -9.57 13.34
C LYS A 73 6.49 -10.68 14.18
N ASP A 74 7.21 -11.21 15.17
CA ASP A 74 6.72 -12.27 16.04
C ASP A 74 5.67 -11.75 17.05
N GLN A 75 5.61 -10.43 17.26
CA GLN A 75 4.60 -9.74 18.04
C GLN A 75 3.37 -9.36 17.19
N GLY A 76 3.42 -9.60 15.89
CA GLY A 76 2.30 -9.40 14.98
C GLY A 76 2.38 -8.17 14.11
N LEU A 77 3.57 -7.55 13.92
CA LEU A 77 3.80 -6.53 12.92
C LEU A 77 3.98 -7.16 11.54
N VAL A 78 3.37 -6.55 10.52
CA VAL A 78 3.69 -6.78 9.11
C VAL A 78 4.01 -5.44 8.46
N ILE A 79 5.15 -5.35 7.78
CA ILE A 79 5.48 -4.22 6.92
C ILE A 79 5.08 -4.58 5.49
N CYS A 80 4.41 -3.65 4.80
CA CYS A 80 3.94 -3.82 3.43
C CYS A 80 4.58 -2.72 2.56
N GLY A 81 5.53 -3.09 1.69
CA GLY A 81 6.23 -2.18 0.79
C GLY A 81 5.55 -2.09 -0.58
N PHE A 82 5.16 -0.88 -0.97
CA PHE A 82 4.52 -0.60 -2.26
C PHE A 82 5.43 0.28 -3.12
N PRO A 83 6.11 -0.25 -4.13
CA PRO A 83 6.91 0.53 -5.06
C PRO A 83 6.08 1.60 -5.77
N CYS A 84 6.64 2.81 -5.92
CA CYS A 84 5.95 3.92 -6.57
C CYS A 84 6.93 4.79 -7.36
N ASN A 85 6.63 5.02 -8.65
CA ASN A 85 7.51 5.80 -9.54
C ASN A 85 7.10 7.27 -9.70
N GLN A 86 6.09 7.75 -8.94
CA GLN A 86 5.54 9.11 -9.13
C GLN A 86 6.44 10.23 -8.57
N PHE A 87 7.46 9.91 -7.78
CA PHE A 87 8.34 10.89 -7.15
C PHE A 87 9.69 10.94 -7.83
N GLY A 88 9.81 11.81 -8.83
CA GLY A 88 11.05 12.03 -9.59
C GLY A 88 11.51 10.83 -10.43
N GLY A 89 10.61 9.88 -10.75
CA GLY A 89 10.99 8.69 -11.52
C GLY A 89 11.97 7.78 -10.77
N GLN A 90 11.92 7.77 -9.43
CA GLN A 90 12.91 7.10 -8.59
C GLN A 90 12.65 5.60 -8.38
N GLU A 91 11.65 5.02 -9.05
CA GLU A 91 11.38 3.59 -9.07
C GLU A 91 11.11 3.08 -10.50
N PRO A 92 12.08 3.22 -11.44
CA PRO A 92 11.86 2.90 -12.85
C PRO A 92 11.83 1.39 -13.13
N GLY A 93 12.45 0.56 -12.28
CA GLY A 93 12.61 -0.88 -12.47
C GLY A 93 11.28 -1.65 -12.57
N SER A 94 11.32 -2.83 -13.15
CA SER A 94 10.26 -3.83 -13.05
C SER A 94 10.13 -4.37 -11.63
N ASP A 95 9.03 -5.03 -11.30
CA ASP A 95 8.84 -5.65 -9.98
C ASP A 95 9.95 -6.67 -9.66
N ALA A 96 10.39 -7.44 -10.65
CA ALA A 96 11.48 -8.41 -10.49
C ALA A 96 12.81 -7.72 -10.15
N GLU A 97 13.14 -6.59 -10.82
CA GLU A 97 14.35 -5.81 -10.52
C GLU A 97 14.27 -5.15 -9.15
N ILE A 98 13.10 -4.64 -8.77
CA ILE A 98 12.85 -4.07 -7.44
C ILE A 98 13.01 -5.13 -6.35
N LYS A 99 12.40 -6.30 -6.53
CA LYS A 99 12.55 -7.43 -5.61
C LYS A 99 14.01 -7.82 -5.43
N GLN A 100 14.73 -7.99 -6.55
CA GLN A 100 16.16 -8.30 -6.51
C GLN A 100 16.97 -7.23 -5.77
N PHE A 101 16.72 -5.94 -6.06
CA PHE A 101 17.36 -4.82 -5.38
C PHE A 101 17.13 -4.85 -3.87
N CYS A 102 15.88 -4.95 -3.44
CA CYS A 102 15.51 -4.96 -2.02
C CYS A 102 16.14 -6.14 -1.27
N THR A 103 16.08 -7.34 -1.86
CA THR A 103 16.62 -8.56 -1.25
C THR A 103 18.15 -8.52 -1.19
N SER A 104 18.81 -8.18 -2.32
CA SER A 104 20.28 -8.26 -2.40
C SER A 104 21.01 -7.14 -1.68
N LYS A 105 20.40 -5.95 -1.54
CA LYS A 105 21.06 -4.76 -0.98
C LYS A 105 20.65 -4.47 0.46
N TYR A 106 19.46 -4.85 0.86
CA TYR A 106 18.90 -4.51 2.18
C TYR A 106 18.37 -5.72 2.94
N ASP A 107 18.53 -6.95 2.39
CA ASP A 107 18.03 -8.21 2.98
C ASP A 107 16.54 -8.15 3.35
N VAL A 108 15.73 -7.40 2.54
CA VAL A 108 14.30 -7.23 2.81
C VAL A 108 13.59 -8.56 2.80
N THR A 109 12.92 -8.86 3.91
CA THR A 109 12.11 -10.07 4.10
C THR A 109 10.64 -9.78 4.34
N PHE A 110 10.25 -8.52 4.56
CA PHE A 110 8.85 -8.15 4.65
C PHE A 110 8.14 -8.16 3.29
N PRO A 111 6.81 -8.33 3.25
CA PRO A 111 6.01 -8.34 2.03
C PRO A 111 6.22 -7.12 1.15
N MET A 112 6.55 -7.38 -0.12
CA MET A 112 6.60 -6.39 -1.18
C MET A 112 5.47 -6.65 -2.17
N PHE A 113 4.91 -5.58 -2.74
CA PHE A 113 3.77 -5.62 -3.65
C PHE A 113 4.13 -5.07 -5.02
N HIS A 114 3.24 -5.29 -5.99
CA HIS A 114 3.32 -4.71 -7.32
C HIS A 114 3.37 -3.18 -7.25
N LYS A 115 4.14 -2.57 -8.17
CA LYS A 115 4.24 -1.12 -8.31
C LYS A 115 2.88 -0.49 -8.56
N LEU A 116 2.57 0.60 -7.84
CA LEU A 116 1.29 1.27 -7.96
C LEU A 116 1.41 2.80 -7.87
N GLU A 117 0.32 3.49 -8.20
CA GLU A 117 0.21 4.94 -8.06
C GLU A 117 -0.45 5.32 -6.74
N VAL A 118 0.13 6.31 -6.06
CA VAL A 118 -0.33 6.76 -4.74
C VAL A 118 -1.04 8.11 -4.78
N ASN A 119 -0.93 8.86 -5.91
CA ASN A 119 -1.52 10.18 -6.11
C ASN A 119 -2.19 10.29 -7.51
N GLY A 120 -2.98 11.36 -7.71
CA GLY A 120 -3.62 11.68 -8.99
C GLY A 120 -4.78 10.76 -9.35
N ASP A 121 -5.19 10.81 -10.63
CA ASP A 121 -6.36 10.09 -11.14
C ASP A 121 -6.16 8.58 -11.15
N GLY A 122 -4.91 8.11 -11.27
CA GLY A 122 -4.53 6.69 -11.20
C GLY A 122 -4.29 6.17 -9.78
N ARG A 123 -4.56 6.98 -8.74
CA ARG A 123 -4.38 6.57 -7.34
C ARG A 123 -5.05 5.23 -7.06
N HIS A 124 -4.27 4.27 -6.62
CA HIS A 124 -4.76 2.93 -6.27
C HIS A 124 -5.80 3.01 -5.13
N PRO A 125 -6.88 2.17 -5.15
CA PRO A 125 -7.92 2.17 -4.12
C PRO A 125 -7.39 2.09 -2.68
N LEU A 126 -6.28 1.37 -2.44
CA LEU A 126 -5.60 1.35 -1.16
C LEU A 126 -5.22 2.78 -0.70
N TYR A 127 -4.62 3.56 -1.58
CA TYR A 127 -4.21 4.93 -1.26
C TYR A 127 -5.38 5.93 -1.30
N VAL A 128 -6.48 5.62 -1.99
CA VAL A 128 -7.74 6.36 -1.83
C VAL A 128 -8.26 6.20 -0.40
N LEU A 129 -8.21 4.99 0.18
CA LEU A 129 -8.60 4.75 1.56
C LEU A 129 -7.63 5.39 2.56
N LEU A 130 -6.30 5.26 2.33
CA LEU A 130 -5.27 5.76 3.24
C LEU A 130 -5.15 7.30 3.27
N ALA A 131 -5.36 7.97 2.14
CA ALA A 131 -5.03 9.39 1.96
C ALA A 131 -6.08 10.20 1.17
N GLY A 132 -7.20 9.60 0.79
CA GLY A 132 -8.31 10.28 0.13
C GLY A 132 -9.03 11.24 1.06
N LYS A 133 -10.03 11.95 0.52
CA LYS A 133 -10.77 12.99 1.26
C LYS A 133 -11.46 12.50 2.53
N ASP A 134 -11.86 11.23 2.56
CA ASP A 134 -12.60 10.61 3.67
C ASP A 134 -11.66 9.86 4.65
N SER A 135 -10.34 9.90 4.42
CA SER A 135 -9.34 9.34 5.33
C SER A 135 -9.18 10.19 6.59
N PRO A 136 -8.83 9.61 7.75
CA PRO A 136 -8.42 10.39 8.92
C PRO A 136 -7.13 11.20 8.69
N PHE A 137 -6.35 10.86 7.65
CA PHE A 137 -5.11 11.55 7.25
C PHE A 137 -5.15 11.97 5.78
N PRO A 138 -6.08 12.85 5.36
CA PRO A 138 -6.31 13.18 3.97
C PRO A 138 -5.15 13.97 3.35
N GLY A 139 -5.09 13.96 2.03
CA GLY A 139 -4.13 14.74 1.24
C GLY A 139 -3.10 13.88 0.54
N ASP A 140 -2.47 14.44 -0.49
CA ASP A 140 -1.53 13.72 -1.34
C ASP A 140 -0.32 13.19 -0.56
N ILE A 141 0.21 12.08 -1.03
CA ILE A 141 1.48 11.54 -0.53
C ILE A 141 2.59 12.50 -0.96
N GLY A 142 3.32 13.05 0.02
CA GLY A 142 4.31 14.10 -0.23
C GLY A 142 5.60 13.59 -0.88
N TRP A 143 6.02 12.36 -0.61
CA TRP A 143 7.26 11.77 -1.14
C TRP A 143 7.34 10.27 -0.89
N ASN A 144 8.36 9.61 -1.47
CA ASN A 144 8.71 8.22 -1.16
C ASN A 144 8.95 8.02 0.35
N PHE A 145 8.71 6.82 0.85
CA PHE A 145 8.84 6.44 2.26
C PHE A 145 7.90 7.19 3.21
N THR A 146 6.71 7.60 2.74
CA THR A 146 5.58 7.93 3.63
C THR A 146 5.03 6.62 4.20
N LYS A 147 4.72 6.61 5.49
CA LYS A 147 4.26 5.41 6.20
C LYS A 147 2.87 5.64 6.76
N PHE A 148 2.02 4.60 6.75
CA PHE A 148 0.74 4.56 7.45
C PHE A 148 0.74 3.39 8.44
N LEU A 149 0.39 3.67 9.68
CA LEU A 149 0.22 2.67 10.72
C LEU A 149 -1.24 2.25 10.79
N ILE A 150 -1.49 0.93 10.75
CA ILE A 150 -2.82 0.34 10.77
C ILE A 150 -2.93 -0.62 11.94
N SER A 151 -4.00 -0.50 12.70
CA SER A 151 -4.31 -1.40 13.81
C SER A 151 -4.74 -2.81 13.35
N ARG A 152 -4.88 -3.73 14.29
CA ARG A 152 -5.28 -5.12 14.02
C ARG A 152 -6.67 -5.25 13.38
N ASP A 153 -7.55 -4.30 13.62
CA ASP A 153 -8.92 -4.25 13.05
C ASP A 153 -9.00 -3.50 11.72
N GLY A 154 -7.88 -2.93 11.24
CA GLY A 154 -7.81 -2.20 9.98
C GLY A 154 -8.03 -0.70 10.08
N THR A 155 -8.10 -0.14 11.30
CA THR A 155 -8.20 1.31 11.52
C THR A 155 -6.86 1.98 11.22
N ILE A 156 -6.88 3.10 10.50
CA ILE A 156 -5.69 3.91 10.24
C ILE A 156 -5.39 4.73 11.49
N LEU A 157 -4.24 4.45 12.11
CA LEU A 157 -3.86 5.06 13.40
C LEU A 157 -3.00 6.30 13.22
N ASP A 158 -2.10 6.29 12.23
CA ASP A 158 -1.14 7.38 12.05
C ASP A 158 -0.60 7.44 10.61
N ARG A 159 -0.01 8.61 10.26
CA ARG A 159 0.68 8.87 9.00
C ARG A 159 2.00 9.58 9.26
N PHE A 160 3.12 8.92 8.99
CA PHE A 160 4.46 9.48 9.16
C PHE A 160 5.04 9.95 7.83
N SER A 161 5.60 11.15 7.81
CA SER A 161 6.26 11.68 6.62
C SER A 161 7.54 10.91 6.26
N SER A 162 8.04 11.12 5.05
CA SER A 162 9.30 10.54 4.55
C SER A 162 10.51 10.84 5.47
N LYS A 163 10.50 11.99 6.13
CA LYS A 163 11.61 12.45 7.01
C LYS A 163 11.65 11.69 8.34
N ILE A 164 10.54 11.14 8.78
CA ILE A 164 10.47 10.36 10.03
C ILE A 164 11.02 8.96 9.75
N LYS A 165 12.12 8.60 10.41
CA LYS A 165 12.75 7.29 10.23
C LYS A 165 11.89 6.18 10.83
N PRO A 166 11.89 4.96 10.23
CA PRO A 166 11.11 3.82 10.76
C PRO A 166 11.49 3.41 12.17
N ASP A 167 12.75 3.60 12.54
CA ASP A 167 13.33 3.25 13.83
C ASP A 167 13.36 4.41 14.84
N SER A 168 12.72 5.55 14.52
CA SER A 168 12.61 6.69 15.44
C SER A 168 11.72 6.35 16.63
N ASP A 169 11.93 7.06 17.75
CA ASP A 169 11.09 6.93 18.95
C ASP A 169 9.61 7.17 18.65
N GLU A 170 9.32 8.10 17.74
CA GLU A 170 7.94 8.42 17.34
C GLU A 170 7.25 7.21 16.72
N VAL A 171 7.88 6.58 15.72
CA VAL A 171 7.32 5.41 15.03
C VAL A 171 7.29 4.20 15.96
N THR A 172 8.38 3.92 16.69
CA THR A 172 8.47 2.73 17.54
C THR A 172 7.48 2.78 18.70
N LYS A 173 7.25 3.93 19.34
CA LYS A 173 6.22 4.10 20.38
C LYS A 173 4.81 3.87 19.84
N ALA A 174 4.50 4.40 18.64
CA ALA A 174 3.21 4.18 18.01
C ALA A 174 3.00 2.70 17.65
N LEU A 175 4.03 2.04 17.09
CA LEU A 175 4.02 0.60 16.81
C LEU A 175 3.80 -0.24 18.08
N GLU A 176 4.54 0.03 19.14
CA GLU A 176 4.42 -0.69 20.42
C GLU A 176 3.04 -0.52 21.04
N ALA A 177 2.47 0.70 20.98
CA ALA A 177 1.10 0.95 21.43
C ALA A 177 0.08 0.15 20.60
N ALA A 178 0.20 0.14 19.25
CA ALA A 178 -0.69 -0.61 18.40
C ALA A 178 -0.56 -2.14 18.58
N LEU A 179 0.65 -2.64 18.83
CA LEU A 179 0.91 -4.05 19.10
C LEU A 179 0.37 -4.51 20.46
N ALA A 180 0.37 -3.64 21.47
CA ALA A 180 -0.17 -3.91 22.81
C ALA A 180 -1.71 -3.87 22.85
N ALA A 181 -2.37 -3.18 21.93
CA ALA A 181 -3.82 -3.13 21.81
C ALA A 181 -4.37 -4.52 21.41
N LYS A 182 -5.47 -4.94 22.11
CA LYS A 182 -6.13 -6.24 21.89
C LYS A 182 -7.23 -6.14 20.84
#